data_c4e9e3f2fe74537d122807c8c0e549b9
#
_entry.id   c4e9e3f2fe74537d122807c8c0e549b9
#
_cell.length_a   1.000
_cell.length_b   1.000
_cell.length_c   1.000
_cell.angle_alpha   90.00
_cell.angle_beta   90.00
_cell.angle_gamma   90.00
#
_symmetry.space_group_name_H-M   'P 1'
#
loop_
_entity.id
_entity.type
_entity.pdbx_description
1 polymer ?
#
loop_
_entity_poly.entity_id
_entity_poly.type
_entity_poly.pdbx_seq_one_letter_code
_entity_poly.pdbx_strand_id
1 'polypeptide(L)'
;MSNVPAEQTPPAPVPPTIGQATAVEQSRAVAEVQAAIVVAQQAPRNMDIAREQLRLSCRFPAMAEQAFYRFPRAGGAVTGPTVHLAREVARCFGNIDYGIAEMRRDDAAGESEMKAWAWDQQLNTRASNTFIVPHKRDKKGGPEKLVDLRDIYENNANMGARRLREAIFAVVPRWFTLEAEEMCRSTLAKGDGTPLPDRIAASVEAFAKLGINADRLEQKLGRDRDRWNEFDLAQLTVTYRSVQQSDVAINDEFPQARVSVEELGAGTKTADAEPATGPPMVFVGPCTPSAPCGQCDQCADLAEERS
;
A
#
# COMPACT_ATOMS: atom_id res chain seq x y z
N MET A 1 20.91 -49.58 -59.93
CA MET A 1 20.62 -49.83 -58.50
C MET A 1 21.08 -48.61 -57.72
N SER A 2 20.18 -47.72 -57.39
CA SER A 2 20.52 -46.47 -56.72
C SER A 2 20.53 -46.72 -55.20
N ASN A 3 21.70 -46.45 -54.60
CA ASN A 3 21.89 -46.58 -53.16
C ASN A 3 21.35 -45.28 -52.50
N VAL A 4 20.21 -45.35 -51.83
CA VAL A 4 19.66 -44.22 -51.02
C VAL A 4 20.34 -44.30 -49.67
N PRO A 5 21.03 -43.19 -49.19
CA PRO A 5 21.59 -43.18 -47.85
C PRO A 5 20.49 -43.24 -46.80
N ALA A 6 20.66 -44.09 -45.80
CA ALA A 6 19.73 -44.17 -44.64
C ALA A 6 19.74 -42.82 -43.88
N GLU A 7 18.59 -42.22 -43.76
CA GLU A 7 18.35 -40.99 -42.99
C GLU A 7 18.58 -41.29 -41.48
N GLN A 8 19.65 -40.69 -40.92
CA GLN A 8 19.97 -40.83 -39.52
C GLN A 8 18.94 -40.08 -38.68
N THR A 9 18.08 -40.75 -37.98
CA THR A 9 17.18 -40.14 -37.01
C THR A 9 18.00 -39.45 -35.91
N PRO A 10 17.75 -38.14 -35.62
CA PRO A 10 18.49 -37.44 -34.58
C PRO A 10 18.25 -38.11 -33.22
N PRO A 11 19.27 -38.20 -32.35
CA PRO A 11 19.14 -38.80 -31.04
C PRO A 11 18.05 -38.09 -30.23
N ALA A 12 17.21 -38.87 -29.53
CA ALA A 12 16.18 -38.31 -28.65
C ALA A 12 16.80 -37.37 -27.60
N PRO A 13 16.15 -36.26 -27.27
CA PRO A 13 16.67 -35.31 -26.28
C PRO A 13 16.83 -36.04 -24.93
N VAL A 14 18.05 -36.01 -24.40
CA VAL A 14 18.35 -36.59 -23.08
C VAL A 14 17.61 -35.70 -22.05
N PRO A 15 16.76 -36.30 -21.17
CA PRO A 15 16.09 -35.52 -20.14
C PRO A 15 17.13 -34.86 -19.25
N PRO A 16 16.89 -33.57 -18.81
CA PRO A 16 17.82 -32.87 -17.95
C PRO A 16 18.07 -33.66 -16.67
N THR A 17 19.32 -34.03 -16.40
CA THR A 17 19.71 -34.70 -15.14
C THR A 17 19.55 -33.70 -14.00
N ILE A 18 18.53 -33.93 -13.16
CA ILE A 18 18.34 -33.17 -11.92
C ILE A 18 19.54 -33.46 -11.00
N GLY A 19 20.22 -32.42 -10.52
CA GLY A 19 21.31 -32.57 -9.57
C GLY A 19 20.85 -33.26 -8.28
N GLN A 20 21.72 -34.00 -7.62
CA GLN A 20 21.41 -34.74 -6.40
C GLN A 20 20.80 -33.83 -5.30
N ALA A 21 21.35 -32.62 -5.12
CA ALA A 21 20.82 -31.63 -4.18
C ALA A 21 19.37 -31.23 -4.51
N THR A 22 19.06 -30.99 -5.78
CA THR A 22 17.71 -30.66 -6.22
C THR A 22 16.73 -31.81 -5.99
N ALA A 23 17.16 -33.05 -6.23
CA ALA A 23 16.34 -34.24 -5.97
C ALA A 23 16.04 -34.42 -4.47
N VAL A 24 17.03 -34.16 -3.59
CA VAL A 24 16.86 -34.18 -2.14
C VAL A 24 15.86 -33.11 -1.70
N GLU A 25 16.00 -31.87 -2.19
CA GLU A 25 15.07 -30.77 -1.85
C GLU A 25 13.65 -31.03 -2.34
N GLN A 26 13.49 -31.62 -3.52
CA GLN A 26 12.16 -32.04 -4.01
C GLN A 26 11.54 -33.11 -3.10
N SER A 27 12.31 -34.12 -2.71
CA SER A 27 11.84 -35.16 -1.80
C SER A 27 11.48 -34.62 -0.42
N ARG A 28 12.28 -33.67 0.08
CA ARG A 28 12.02 -32.97 1.33
C ARG A 28 10.72 -32.15 1.26
N ALA A 29 10.52 -31.36 0.20
CA ALA A 29 9.31 -30.58 0.00
C ALA A 29 8.04 -31.44 -0.05
N VAL A 30 8.10 -32.60 -0.71
CA VAL A 30 6.99 -33.57 -0.72
C VAL A 30 6.72 -34.13 0.68
N ALA A 31 7.78 -34.53 1.41
CA ALA A 31 7.65 -35.06 2.76
C ALA A 31 7.09 -34.02 3.74
N GLU A 32 7.50 -32.76 3.63
CA GLU A 32 6.96 -31.66 4.45
C GLU A 32 5.47 -31.45 4.23
N VAL A 33 5.01 -31.45 2.97
CA VAL A 33 3.58 -31.34 2.64
C VAL A 33 2.78 -32.51 3.21
N GLN A 34 3.30 -33.76 3.08
CA GLN A 34 2.65 -34.95 3.62
C GLN A 34 2.62 -34.93 5.15
N ALA A 35 3.72 -34.54 5.81
CA ALA A 35 3.79 -34.41 7.26
C ALA A 35 2.83 -33.35 7.77
N ALA A 36 2.71 -32.20 7.10
CA ALA A 36 1.79 -31.13 7.49
C ALA A 36 0.33 -31.60 7.50
N ILE A 37 -0.10 -32.37 6.48
CA ILE A 37 -1.44 -32.95 6.42
C ILE A 37 -1.66 -33.95 7.57
N VAL A 38 -0.70 -34.85 7.80
CA VAL A 38 -0.80 -35.85 8.87
C VAL A 38 -0.88 -35.18 10.24
N VAL A 39 -0.05 -34.18 10.50
CA VAL A 39 -0.08 -33.41 11.76
C VAL A 39 -1.42 -32.70 11.93
N ALA A 40 -1.94 -32.05 10.89
CA ALA A 40 -3.22 -31.37 10.94
C ALA A 40 -4.41 -32.32 11.21
N GLN A 41 -4.33 -33.55 10.72
CA GLN A 41 -5.34 -34.58 10.97
C GLN A 41 -5.21 -35.20 12.37
N GLN A 42 -3.99 -35.36 12.88
CA GLN A 42 -3.74 -35.89 14.25
C GLN A 42 -3.99 -34.84 15.34
N ALA A 43 -3.81 -33.57 15.04
CA ALA A 43 -4.09 -32.45 15.92
C ALA A 43 -5.19 -31.56 15.31
N PRO A 44 -6.43 -32.06 15.22
CA PRO A 44 -7.54 -31.33 14.63
C PRO A 44 -7.84 -30.08 15.46
N ARG A 45 -8.24 -29.01 14.78
CA ARG A 45 -8.60 -27.75 15.46
C ARG A 45 -9.76 -27.96 16.41
N ASN A 46 -9.64 -27.35 17.59
CA ASN A 46 -10.73 -27.22 18.55
C ASN A 46 -11.37 -25.85 18.35
N MET A 47 -12.64 -25.83 17.93
CA MET A 47 -13.33 -24.58 17.59
C MET A 47 -13.58 -23.70 18.81
N ASP A 48 -13.76 -24.27 20.00
CA ASP A 48 -13.94 -23.47 21.23
C ASP A 48 -12.65 -22.76 21.61
N ILE A 49 -11.50 -23.47 21.50
CA ILE A 49 -10.18 -22.87 21.72
C ILE A 49 -9.90 -21.80 20.63
N ALA A 50 -10.19 -22.08 19.38
CA ALA A 50 -9.99 -21.14 18.27
C ALA A 50 -10.81 -19.84 18.49
N ARG A 51 -12.06 -19.96 18.88
CA ARG A 51 -12.92 -18.80 19.19
C ARG A 51 -12.44 -18.03 20.41
N GLU A 52 -11.98 -18.72 21.47
CA GLU A 52 -11.46 -18.02 22.64
C GLU A 52 -10.16 -17.28 22.32
N GLN A 53 -9.24 -17.86 21.55
CA GLN A 53 -8.05 -17.18 21.08
C GLN A 53 -8.41 -15.95 20.23
N LEU A 54 -9.40 -16.09 19.33
CA LEU A 54 -9.88 -14.98 18.53
C LEU A 54 -10.43 -13.84 19.39
N ARG A 55 -11.24 -14.16 20.42
CA ARG A 55 -11.77 -13.17 21.37
C ARG A 55 -10.66 -12.45 22.12
N LEU A 56 -9.67 -13.19 22.61
CA LEU A 56 -8.54 -12.60 23.31
C LEU A 56 -7.78 -11.63 22.38
N SER A 57 -7.47 -12.04 21.16
CA SER A 57 -6.75 -11.21 20.20
C SER A 57 -7.53 -9.95 19.81
N CYS A 58 -8.81 -10.08 19.46
CA CYS A 58 -9.63 -8.96 19.03
C CYS A 58 -9.95 -7.95 20.14
N ARG A 59 -9.78 -8.30 21.40
CA ARG A 59 -9.92 -7.38 22.54
C ARG A 59 -8.72 -6.45 22.72
N PHE A 60 -7.57 -6.75 22.11
CA PHE A 60 -6.42 -5.87 22.18
C PHE A 60 -6.63 -4.65 21.26
N PRO A 61 -6.58 -3.42 21.78
CA PRO A 61 -6.78 -2.21 20.98
C PRO A 61 -5.85 -2.14 19.77
N ALA A 62 -4.57 -2.49 19.95
CA ALA A 62 -3.59 -2.49 18.87
C ALA A 62 -3.95 -3.44 17.70
N MET A 63 -4.60 -4.58 17.98
CA MET A 63 -5.09 -5.47 16.92
C MET A 63 -6.34 -4.88 16.25
N ALA A 64 -7.28 -4.36 17.04
CA ALA A 64 -8.51 -3.78 16.51
C ALA A 64 -8.24 -2.54 15.64
N GLU A 65 -7.28 -1.69 16.00
CA GLU A 65 -6.84 -0.51 15.23
C GLU A 65 -6.29 -0.90 13.85
N GLN A 66 -5.61 -2.02 13.75
CA GLN A 66 -5.05 -2.54 12.49
C GLN A 66 -6.02 -3.43 11.71
N ALA A 67 -7.18 -3.75 12.27
CA ALA A 67 -8.11 -4.72 11.68
C ALA A 67 -8.79 -4.23 10.40
N PHE A 68 -8.94 -2.91 10.22
CA PHE A 68 -9.68 -2.34 9.11
C PHE A 68 -8.86 -1.30 8.36
N TYR A 69 -9.02 -1.30 7.02
CA TYR A 69 -8.59 -0.20 6.18
C TYR A 69 -9.78 0.67 5.78
N ARG A 70 -9.48 1.93 5.49
CA ARG A 70 -10.44 2.88 4.96
C ARG A 70 -9.76 3.77 3.92
N PHE A 71 -10.31 3.82 2.73
CA PHE A 71 -9.85 4.71 1.67
C PHE A 71 -10.98 5.66 1.26
N PRO A 72 -10.78 6.98 1.35
CA PRO A 72 -11.72 7.95 0.83
C PRO A 72 -11.79 7.82 -0.70
N ARG A 73 -13.01 7.82 -1.25
CA ARG A 73 -13.29 7.87 -2.70
C ARG A 73 -14.40 8.88 -2.97
N ALA A 74 -14.47 9.35 -4.23
CA ALA A 74 -15.61 10.15 -4.68
C ALA A 74 -16.91 9.33 -4.47
N GLY A 75 -17.81 9.84 -3.62
CA GLY A 75 -19.07 9.16 -3.27
C GLY A 75 -19.04 8.34 -1.98
N GLY A 76 -17.93 8.34 -1.21
CA GLY A 76 -17.85 7.65 0.08
C GLY A 76 -16.49 7.00 0.33
N ALA A 77 -16.36 6.34 1.48
CA ALA A 77 -15.15 5.60 1.80
C ALA A 77 -15.34 4.10 1.59
N VAL A 78 -14.33 3.45 1.04
CA VAL A 78 -14.25 1.98 0.97
C VAL A 78 -13.55 1.48 2.22
N THR A 79 -14.24 0.62 2.98
CA THR A 79 -13.71 -0.02 4.19
C THR A 79 -13.70 -1.53 4.04
N GLY A 80 -12.80 -2.19 4.75
CA GLY A 80 -12.75 -3.66 4.76
C GLY A 80 -11.69 -4.17 5.74
N PRO A 81 -11.68 -5.47 6.02
CA PRO A 81 -10.66 -6.09 6.87
C PRO A 81 -9.28 -6.03 6.20
N THR A 82 -8.24 -5.85 7.00
CA THR A 82 -6.84 -5.82 6.53
C THR A 82 -6.24 -7.22 6.42
N VAL A 83 -5.04 -7.31 5.85
CA VAL A 83 -4.23 -8.52 5.89
C VAL A 83 -3.80 -8.88 7.32
N HIS A 84 -3.67 -7.89 8.21
CA HIS A 84 -3.34 -8.13 9.62
C HIS A 84 -4.45 -8.93 10.31
N LEU A 85 -5.71 -8.53 10.14
CA LEU A 85 -6.84 -9.30 10.64
C LEU A 85 -6.91 -10.69 9.99
N ALA A 86 -6.67 -10.81 8.69
CA ALA A 86 -6.69 -12.10 8.01
C ALA A 86 -5.65 -13.08 8.57
N ARG A 87 -4.43 -12.62 8.80
CA ARG A 87 -3.36 -13.42 9.42
C ARG A 87 -3.71 -13.84 10.84
N GLU A 88 -4.29 -12.94 11.63
CA GLU A 88 -4.71 -13.25 13.00
C GLU A 88 -5.87 -14.25 13.02
N VAL A 89 -6.84 -14.11 12.12
CA VAL A 89 -7.91 -15.08 11.90
C VAL A 89 -7.33 -16.46 11.54
N ALA A 90 -6.39 -16.53 10.61
CA ALA A 90 -5.75 -17.78 10.23
C ALA A 90 -4.97 -18.43 11.40
N ARG A 91 -4.24 -17.62 12.18
CA ARG A 91 -3.52 -18.06 13.38
C ARG A 91 -4.45 -18.67 14.42
N CYS A 92 -5.55 -17.99 14.72
CA CYS A 92 -6.54 -18.45 15.71
C CYS A 92 -7.31 -19.68 15.21
N PHE A 93 -7.63 -19.71 13.90
CA PHE A 93 -8.36 -20.84 13.32
C PHE A 93 -7.51 -22.12 13.33
N GLY A 94 -6.20 -21.99 13.13
CA GLY A 94 -5.25 -23.11 13.16
C GLY A 94 -5.24 -23.96 11.89
N ASN A 95 -4.18 -24.71 11.70
CA ASN A 95 -3.95 -25.61 10.56
C ASN A 95 -4.08 -24.94 9.18
N ILE A 96 -3.76 -23.65 9.10
CA ILE A 96 -3.75 -22.87 7.85
C ILE A 96 -2.30 -22.56 7.47
N ASP A 97 -1.85 -23.08 6.33
CA ASP A 97 -0.65 -22.63 5.65
C ASP A 97 -1.01 -21.50 4.68
N TYR A 98 -0.24 -20.41 4.68
CA TYR A 98 -0.47 -19.29 3.78
C TYR A 98 0.81 -18.54 3.47
N GLY A 99 0.86 -17.90 2.32
CA GLY A 99 2.03 -17.12 1.94
C GLY A 99 1.87 -16.34 0.65
N ILE A 100 2.93 -15.60 0.35
CA ILE A 100 3.15 -14.94 -0.93
C ILE A 100 4.55 -15.31 -1.42
N ALA A 101 4.71 -15.47 -2.73
CA ALA A 101 6.00 -15.72 -3.36
C ALA A 101 6.10 -14.93 -4.67
N GLU A 102 7.29 -14.41 -4.94
CA GLU A 102 7.66 -13.95 -6.28
C GLU A 102 8.11 -15.18 -7.07
N MET A 103 7.36 -15.51 -8.12
CA MET A 103 7.62 -16.68 -8.96
C MET A 103 8.62 -16.35 -10.07
N ARG A 104 8.53 -15.15 -10.63
CA ARG A 104 9.42 -14.64 -11.67
C ARG A 104 9.47 -13.11 -11.58
N ARG A 105 10.65 -12.59 -11.84
CA ARG A 105 10.88 -11.16 -12.02
C ARG A 105 11.37 -10.90 -13.43
N ASP A 106 10.80 -9.91 -14.09
CA ASP A 106 11.18 -9.46 -15.42
C ASP A 106 11.44 -7.97 -15.41
N ASP A 107 12.69 -7.59 -15.21
CA ASP A 107 13.11 -6.18 -15.17
C ASP A 107 13.03 -5.51 -16.56
N ALA A 108 13.10 -6.29 -17.66
CA ALA A 108 12.96 -5.77 -19.00
C ALA A 108 11.50 -5.41 -19.32
N ALA A 109 10.56 -6.28 -18.96
CA ALA A 109 9.12 -6.01 -19.04
C ALA A 109 8.66 -5.02 -17.96
N GLY A 110 9.39 -4.90 -16.86
CA GLY A 110 9.06 -4.07 -15.71
C GLY A 110 7.90 -4.62 -14.90
N GLU A 111 7.93 -5.94 -14.63
CA GLU A 111 6.88 -6.64 -13.88
C GLU A 111 7.42 -7.83 -13.10
N SER A 112 6.68 -8.23 -12.06
CA SER A 112 6.92 -9.47 -11.31
C SER A 112 5.68 -10.36 -11.36
N GLU A 113 5.89 -11.65 -11.55
CA GLU A 113 4.85 -12.67 -11.39
C GLU A 113 4.83 -13.14 -9.94
N MET A 114 3.72 -12.92 -9.27
CA MET A 114 3.51 -13.19 -7.86
C MET A 114 2.47 -14.28 -7.66
N LYS A 115 2.63 -15.07 -6.59
CA LYS A 115 1.64 -16.04 -6.15
C LYS A 115 1.25 -15.75 -4.70
N ALA A 116 -0.05 -15.74 -4.41
CA ALA A 116 -0.58 -15.75 -3.06
C ALA A 116 -1.40 -17.03 -2.86
N TRP A 117 -1.31 -17.64 -1.68
CA TRP A 117 -2.06 -18.86 -1.35
C TRP A 117 -2.49 -18.88 0.10
N ALA A 118 -3.51 -19.68 0.36
CA ALA A 118 -3.86 -20.20 1.66
C ALA A 118 -4.37 -21.65 1.51
N TRP A 119 -4.07 -22.48 2.49
CA TRP A 119 -4.42 -23.90 2.49
C TRP A 119 -4.82 -24.34 3.89
N ASP A 120 -6.06 -24.76 4.03
CA ASP A 120 -6.52 -25.49 5.19
C ASP A 120 -6.03 -26.93 5.08
N GLN A 121 -4.98 -27.25 5.84
CA GLN A 121 -4.33 -28.56 5.79
C GLN A 121 -5.20 -29.67 6.39
N GLN A 122 -6.08 -29.33 7.32
CA GLN A 122 -6.97 -30.29 7.96
C GLN A 122 -8.12 -30.74 7.02
N LEU A 123 -8.73 -29.77 6.32
CA LEU A 123 -9.84 -30.03 5.39
C LEU A 123 -9.38 -30.18 3.94
N ASN A 124 -8.11 -30.00 3.69
CA ASN A 124 -7.49 -29.99 2.36
C ASN A 124 -8.17 -29.00 1.39
N THR A 125 -8.61 -27.84 1.89
CA THR A 125 -9.20 -26.77 1.08
C THR A 125 -8.15 -25.74 0.73
N ARG A 126 -7.95 -25.45 -0.56
CA ARG A 126 -6.95 -24.48 -1.06
C ARG A 126 -7.57 -23.34 -1.82
N ALA A 127 -6.99 -22.17 -1.63
CA ALA A 127 -7.17 -21.00 -2.48
C ALA A 127 -5.78 -20.49 -2.91
N SER A 128 -5.56 -20.29 -4.19
CA SER A 128 -4.33 -19.70 -4.71
C SER A 128 -4.61 -18.83 -5.92
N ASN A 129 -3.84 -17.75 -6.06
CA ASN A 129 -3.95 -16.82 -7.18
C ASN A 129 -2.54 -16.43 -7.62
N THR A 130 -2.27 -16.57 -8.93
CA THR A 130 -1.08 -16.03 -9.57
C THR A 130 -1.47 -14.76 -10.31
N PHE A 131 -0.67 -13.69 -10.18
CA PHE A 131 -0.97 -12.38 -10.72
C PHE A 131 0.30 -11.61 -11.06
N ILE A 132 0.18 -10.67 -11.99
CA ILE A 132 1.28 -9.81 -12.40
C ILE A 132 1.23 -8.51 -11.60
N VAL A 133 2.39 -8.09 -11.10
CA VAL A 133 2.60 -6.80 -10.43
C VAL A 133 3.52 -5.96 -11.31
N PRO A 134 3.02 -4.88 -11.92
CA PRO A 134 3.87 -3.97 -12.68
C PRO A 134 4.79 -3.20 -11.72
N HIS A 135 6.04 -2.95 -12.13
CA HIS A 135 7.00 -2.11 -11.42
C HIS A 135 6.64 -0.62 -11.57
N LYS A 136 5.43 -0.28 -11.16
CA LYS A 136 4.87 1.07 -11.23
C LYS A 136 4.06 1.37 -9.98
N ARG A 137 4.09 2.63 -9.56
CA ARG A 137 3.27 3.15 -8.46
C ARG A 137 2.39 4.28 -8.97
N ASP A 138 1.10 4.24 -8.64
CA ASP A 138 0.18 5.32 -8.98
C ASP A 138 0.46 6.54 -8.08
N LYS A 139 0.71 7.70 -8.70
CA LYS A 139 0.83 9.01 -8.05
C LYS A 139 -0.19 9.99 -8.62
N LYS A 140 -0.45 11.10 -7.92
CA LYS A 140 -1.40 12.16 -8.37
C LYS A 140 -1.08 12.73 -9.76
N GLY A 141 0.17 12.61 -10.23
CA GLY A 141 0.63 13.08 -11.56
C GLY A 141 0.67 11.98 -12.64
N GLY A 142 0.19 10.79 -12.35
CA GLY A 142 0.27 9.61 -13.22
C GLY A 142 1.17 8.51 -12.66
N PRO A 143 1.20 7.34 -13.32
CA PRO A 143 1.99 6.21 -12.86
C PRO A 143 3.50 6.49 -12.99
N GLU A 144 4.23 6.33 -11.89
CA GLU A 144 5.68 6.42 -11.83
C GLU A 144 6.32 5.03 -11.93
N LYS A 145 7.35 4.91 -12.77
CA LYS A 145 8.13 3.66 -12.88
C LYS A 145 9.03 3.49 -11.65
N LEU A 146 8.98 2.32 -11.02
CA LEU A 146 9.88 1.94 -9.94
C LEU A 146 11.17 1.37 -10.55
N VAL A 147 12.32 1.87 -10.10
CA VAL A 147 13.65 1.46 -10.55
C VAL A 147 14.44 0.85 -9.39
N ASP A 148 14.25 1.37 -8.19
CA ASP A 148 14.90 0.87 -6.99
C ASP A 148 14.34 -0.50 -6.60
N LEU A 149 15.24 -1.43 -6.27
CA LEU A 149 14.90 -2.81 -5.93
C LEU A 149 14.02 -2.90 -4.68
N ARG A 150 14.27 -2.03 -3.71
CA ARG A 150 13.50 -1.96 -2.46
C ARG A 150 12.07 -1.50 -2.76
N ASP A 151 11.92 -0.47 -3.58
CA ASP A 151 10.59 0.03 -3.96
C ASP A 151 9.77 -1.02 -4.72
N ILE A 152 10.42 -1.79 -5.60
CA ILE A 152 9.77 -2.91 -6.31
C ILE A 152 9.36 -3.98 -5.33
N TYR A 153 10.26 -4.37 -4.39
CA TYR A 153 9.96 -5.36 -3.36
C TYR A 153 8.78 -4.94 -2.49
N GLU A 154 8.76 -3.70 -1.99
CA GLU A 154 7.65 -3.17 -1.19
C GLU A 154 6.34 -3.12 -1.98
N ASN A 155 6.38 -2.74 -3.26
CA ASN A 155 5.21 -2.77 -4.13
C ASN A 155 4.66 -4.18 -4.30
N ASN A 156 5.54 -5.17 -4.55
CA ASN A 156 5.18 -6.58 -4.67
C ASN A 156 4.57 -7.11 -3.36
N ALA A 157 5.17 -6.80 -2.21
CA ALA A 157 4.67 -7.17 -0.90
C ALA A 157 3.27 -6.58 -0.63
N ASN A 158 3.05 -5.31 -0.95
CA ASN A 158 1.77 -4.62 -0.77
C ASN A 158 0.66 -5.19 -1.66
N MET A 159 0.95 -5.45 -2.93
CA MET A 159 0.00 -6.07 -3.86
C MET A 159 -0.27 -7.53 -3.47
N GLY A 160 0.77 -8.25 -3.06
CA GLY A 160 0.67 -9.61 -2.53
C GLY A 160 -0.20 -9.71 -1.27
N ALA A 161 -0.07 -8.77 -0.34
CA ALA A 161 -0.85 -8.73 0.89
C ALA A 161 -2.37 -8.66 0.65
N ARG A 162 -2.80 -7.94 -0.40
CA ARG A 162 -4.23 -7.89 -0.79
C ARG A 162 -4.74 -9.25 -1.25
N ARG A 163 -3.97 -9.96 -2.09
CA ARG A 163 -4.33 -11.29 -2.59
C ARG A 163 -4.23 -12.37 -1.51
N LEU A 164 -3.25 -12.25 -0.62
CA LEU A 164 -3.13 -13.12 0.54
C LEU A 164 -4.35 -13.04 1.45
N ARG A 165 -4.82 -11.82 1.76
CA ARG A 165 -6.05 -11.62 2.54
C ARG A 165 -7.25 -12.33 1.90
N GLU A 166 -7.42 -12.18 0.59
CA GLU A 166 -8.49 -12.84 -0.17
C GLU A 166 -8.36 -14.36 -0.09
N ALA A 167 -7.13 -14.91 -0.23
CA ALA A 167 -6.88 -16.33 -0.15
C ALA A 167 -7.20 -16.90 1.24
N ILE A 168 -6.77 -16.22 2.32
CA ILE A 168 -7.08 -16.64 3.70
C ILE A 168 -8.59 -16.66 3.93
N PHE A 169 -9.30 -15.61 3.56
CA PHE A 169 -10.75 -15.54 3.75
C PHE A 169 -11.55 -16.50 2.86
N ALA A 170 -10.94 -17.02 1.80
CA ALA A 170 -11.55 -18.06 0.96
C ALA A 170 -11.51 -19.46 1.59
N VAL A 171 -10.54 -19.74 2.48
CA VAL A 171 -10.40 -21.05 3.14
C VAL A 171 -10.95 -21.08 4.56
N VAL A 172 -11.02 -19.92 5.23
CA VAL A 172 -11.61 -19.80 6.57
C VAL A 172 -13.13 -19.59 6.45
N PRO A 173 -13.95 -20.25 7.28
CA PRO A 173 -15.39 -20.07 7.25
C PRO A 173 -15.80 -18.60 7.46
N ARG A 174 -16.71 -18.11 6.63
CA ARG A 174 -17.12 -16.70 6.64
C ARG A 174 -17.65 -16.23 8.00
N TRP A 175 -18.37 -17.10 8.74
CA TRP A 175 -18.88 -16.76 10.06
C TRP A 175 -17.78 -16.47 11.07
N PHE A 176 -16.64 -17.20 11.01
CA PHE A 176 -15.49 -16.98 11.89
C PHE A 176 -14.80 -15.62 11.61
N THR A 177 -14.70 -15.25 10.33
CA THR A 177 -14.20 -13.95 9.91
C THR A 177 -15.13 -12.82 10.38
N LEU A 178 -16.45 -12.99 10.22
CA LEU A 178 -17.43 -12.00 10.67
C LEU A 178 -17.41 -11.80 12.19
N GLU A 179 -17.25 -12.88 12.96
CA GLU A 179 -17.10 -12.81 14.42
C GLU A 179 -15.84 -11.98 14.79
N ALA A 180 -14.73 -12.17 14.09
CA ALA A 180 -13.51 -11.37 14.28
C ALA A 180 -13.73 -9.88 13.97
N GLU A 181 -14.36 -9.58 12.83
CA GLU A 181 -14.68 -8.21 12.43
C GLU A 181 -15.56 -7.51 13.50
N GLU A 182 -16.60 -8.17 13.99
CA GLU A 182 -17.52 -7.61 14.98
C GLU A 182 -16.84 -7.38 16.32
N MET A 183 -16.01 -8.33 16.78
CA MET A 183 -15.24 -8.15 18.01
C MET A 183 -14.26 -6.97 17.92
N CYS A 184 -13.55 -6.82 16.80
CA CYS A 184 -12.67 -5.67 16.60
C CYS A 184 -13.45 -4.35 16.56
N ARG A 185 -14.62 -4.29 15.89
CA ARG A 185 -15.50 -3.10 15.92
C ARG A 185 -15.93 -2.76 17.34
N SER A 186 -16.40 -3.75 18.09
CA SER A 186 -16.79 -3.55 19.50
C SER A 186 -15.64 -3.03 20.36
N THR A 187 -14.41 -3.51 20.13
CA THR A 187 -13.21 -3.03 20.84
C THR A 187 -12.90 -1.58 20.48
N LEU A 188 -12.99 -1.21 19.21
CA LEU A 188 -12.80 0.18 18.76
C LEU A 188 -13.86 1.12 19.30
N ALA A 189 -15.13 0.68 19.32
CA ALA A 189 -16.24 1.47 19.85
C ALA A 189 -16.09 1.73 21.35
N LYS A 190 -15.70 0.73 22.11
CA LYS A 190 -15.45 0.87 23.56
C LYS A 190 -14.24 1.77 23.85
N GLY A 191 -13.19 1.67 23.03
CA GLY A 191 -11.92 2.33 23.30
C GLY A 191 -11.38 1.98 24.70
N ASP A 192 -10.88 3.01 25.38
CA ASP A 192 -10.44 2.96 26.79
C ASP A 192 -11.53 3.41 27.77
N GLY A 193 -12.77 3.57 27.31
CA GLY A 193 -13.92 4.09 28.08
C GLY A 193 -14.10 5.60 27.93
N THR A 194 -13.18 6.33 27.29
CA THR A 194 -13.32 7.75 27.00
C THR A 194 -14.36 7.97 25.88
N PRO A 195 -15.28 8.95 26.01
CA PRO A 195 -16.25 9.28 24.98
C PRO A 195 -15.57 9.60 23.62
N LEU A 196 -16.21 9.21 22.54
CA LEU A 196 -15.67 9.43 21.19
C LEU A 196 -15.30 10.90 20.89
N PRO A 197 -16.10 11.92 21.27
CA PRO A 197 -15.73 13.33 21.05
C PRO A 197 -14.42 13.73 21.76
N ASP A 198 -14.21 13.24 22.98
CA ASP A 198 -13.00 13.56 23.75
C ASP A 198 -11.77 12.86 23.14
N ARG A 199 -11.92 11.64 22.64
CA ARG A 199 -10.89 10.91 21.91
C ARG A 199 -10.55 11.61 20.58
N ILE A 200 -11.53 12.17 19.87
CA ILE A 200 -11.32 12.97 18.66
C ILE A 200 -10.52 14.23 19.01
N ALA A 201 -10.91 14.96 20.07
CA ALA A 201 -10.21 16.16 20.50
C ALA A 201 -8.74 15.87 20.86
N ALA A 202 -8.50 14.82 21.64
CA ALA A 202 -7.15 14.39 22.01
C ALA A 202 -6.29 13.99 20.78
N SER A 203 -6.90 13.32 19.81
CA SER A 203 -6.22 12.96 18.56
C SER A 203 -5.81 14.21 17.77
N VAL A 204 -6.71 15.16 17.59
CA VAL A 204 -6.40 16.46 16.90
C VAL A 204 -5.27 17.20 17.61
N GLU A 205 -5.30 17.26 18.96
CA GLU A 205 -4.24 17.89 19.74
C GLU A 205 -2.89 17.19 19.57
N ALA A 206 -2.88 15.85 19.55
CA ALA A 206 -1.66 15.08 19.35
C ALA A 206 -1.03 15.38 17.98
N PHE A 207 -1.81 15.45 16.92
CA PHE A 207 -1.33 15.81 15.58
C PHE A 207 -0.92 17.27 15.47
N ALA A 208 -1.58 18.20 16.18
CA ALA A 208 -1.19 19.60 16.23
C ALA A 208 0.23 19.78 16.77
N LYS A 209 0.64 18.97 17.77
CA LYS A 209 2.03 18.93 18.31
C LYS A 209 3.06 18.50 17.26
N LEU A 210 2.65 17.78 16.21
CA LEU A 210 3.48 17.43 15.05
C LEU A 210 3.39 18.44 13.90
N GLY A 211 2.71 19.58 14.09
CA GLY A 211 2.51 20.61 13.07
C GLY A 211 1.45 20.24 12.01
N ILE A 212 0.56 19.30 12.32
CA ILE A 212 -0.52 18.87 11.43
C ILE A 212 -1.83 19.42 11.98
N ASN A 213 -2.45 20.37 11.26
CA ASN A 213 -3.72 20.97 11.65
C ASN A 213 -4.94 20.07 11.35
N ALA A 214 -6.10 20.41 11.91
CA ALA A 214 -7.34 19.64 11.74
C ALA A 214 -7.75 19.50 10.28
N ASP A 215 -7.61 20.55 9.46
CA ASP A 215 -8.00 20.52 8.04
C ASP A 215 -7.23 19.46 7.23
N ARG A 216 -5.93 19.26 7.54
CA ARG A 216 -5.13 18.22 6.92
C ARG A 216 -5.60 16.80 7.31
N LEU A 217 -6.10 16.64 8.56
CA LEU A 217 -6.68 15.38 9.02
C LEU A 217 -8.02 15.13 8.33
N GLU A 218 -8.87 16.14 8.20
CA GLU A 218 -10.16 16.05 7.48
C GLU A 218 -9.95 15.71 6.00
N GLN A 219 -8.98 16.35 5.35
CA GLN A 219 -8.61 16.02 3.97
C GLN A 219 -8.12 14.58 3.82
N LYS A 220 -7.32 14.09 4.77
CA LYS A 220 -6.84 12.70 4.77
C LYS A 220 -8.00 11.71 4.94
N LEU A 221 -8.90 11.97 5.87
CA LEU A 221 -10.05 11.11 6.16
C LEU A 221 -11.18 11.28 5.13
N GLY A 222 -11.17 12.37 4.35
CA GLY A 222 -12.19 12.68 3.35
C GLY A 222 -13.55 13.03 3.96
N ARG A 223 -13.58 13.56 5.21
CA ARG A 223 -14.78 14.01 5.91
C ARG A 223 -14.48 14.99 7.01
N ASP A 224 -15.47 15.81 7.34
CA ASP A 224 -15.43 16.78 8.42
C ASP A 224 -15.34 16.09 9.79
N ARG A 225 -14.74 16.76 10.77
CA ARG A 225 -14.47 16.24 12.11
C ARG A 225 -15.70 15.79 12.90
N ASP A 226 -16.82 16.45 12.70
CA ASP A 226 -18.10 16.12 13.34
C ASP A 226 -18.69 14.77 12.87
N ARG A 227 -18.18 14.24 11.75
CA ARG A 227 -18.56 12.95 11.18
C ARG A 227 -17.54 11.85 11.42
N TRP A 228 -16.51 12.11 12.23
CA TRP A 228 -15.52 11.08 12.53
C TRP A 228 -16.11 10.04 13.47
N ASN A 229 -15.64 8.82 13.29
CA ASN A 229 -16.02 7.67 14.08
C ASN A 229 -14.79 6.91 14.60
N GLU A 230 -15.00 5.83 15.32
CA GLU A 230 -13.95 5.02 15.92
C GLU A 230 -12.96 4.43 14.91
N PHE A 231 -13.39 4.18 13.66
CA PHE A 231 -12.51 3.70 12.60
C PHE A 231 -11.59 4.79 12.07
N ASP A 232 -12.09 6.02 12.02
CA ASP A 232 -11.28 7.18 11.64
C ASP A 232 -10.18 7.40 12.67
N LEU A 233 -10.51 7.29 13.96
CA LEU A 233 -9.52 7.38 15.03
C LEU A 233 -8.50 6.25 15.00
N ALA A 234 -8.93 5.01 14.74
CA ALA A 234 -8.01 3.90 14.59
C ALA A 234 -7.01 4.14 13.46
N GLN A 235 -7.48 4.63 12.31
CA GLN A 235 -6.61 4.99 11.19
C GLN A 235 -5.64 6.13 11.56
N LEU A 236 -6.10 7.15 12.25
CA LEU A 236 -5.26 8.25 12.74
C LEU A 236 -4.22 7.74 13.74
N THR A 237 -4.58 6.83 14.65
CA THR A 237 -3.65 6.24 15.62
C THR A 237 -2.50 5.50 14.92
N VAL A 238 -2.81 4.68 13.91
CA VAL A 238 -1.79 3.98 13.11
C VAL A 238 -0.89 4.99 12.39
N THR A 239 -1.49 6.00 11.75
CA THR A 239 -0.74 7.05 11.05
C THR A 239 0.15 7.85 12.01
N TYR A 240 -0.36 8.21 13.19
CA TYR A 240 0.41 8.95 14.21
C TYR A 240 1.66 8.18 14.63
N ARG A 241 1.53 6.86 14.87
CA ARG A 241 2.67 6.00 15.22
C ARG A 241 3.70 5.96 14.10
N SER A 242 3.28 5.78 12.84
CA SER A 242 4.19 5.76 11.69
C SER A 242 4.94 7.06 11.50
N VAL A 243 4.27 8.20 11.69
CA VAL A 243 4.92 9.53 11.64
C VAL A 243 5.89 9.72 12.81
N GLN A 244 5.50 9.30 14.01
CA GLN A 244 6.34 9.42 15.22
C GLN A 244 7.62 8.57 15.13
N GLN A 245 7.53 7.38 14.50
CA GLN A 245 8.65 6.47 14.27
C GLN A 245 9.51 6.87 13.08
N SER A 246 9.15 7.97 12.38
CA SER A 246 9.80 8.46 11.16
C SER A 246 9.77 7.44 9.99
N ASP A 247 8.85 6.49 10.03
CA ASP A 247 8.66 5.52 8.95
C ASP A 247 8.10 6.17 7.69
N VAL A 248 7.35 7.27 7.86
CA VAL A 248 6.71 8.02 6.77
C VAL A 248 6.88 9.51 6.96
N ALA A 249 7.24 10.24 5.90
CA ALA A 249 7.31 11.69 5.95
C ALA A 249 5.92 12.32 6.04
N ILE A 250 5.77 13.36 6.88
CA ILE A 250 4.49 14.04 7.11
C ILE A 250 3.84 14.51 5.80
N ASN A 251 4.64 15.05 4.87
CA ASN A 251 4.13 15.59 3.60
C ASN A 251 3.68 14.52 2.61
N ASP A 252 4.18 13.29 2.74
CA ASP A 252 3.74 12.16 1.91
C ASP A 252 2.39 11.64 2.39
N GLU A 253 2.18 11.64 3.70
CA GLU A 253 0.98 11.09 4.33
C GLU A 253 -0.17 12.09 4.42
N PHE A 254 0.16 13.38 4.61
CA PHE A 254 -0.81 14.44 4.71
C PHE A 254 -0.65 15.44 3.56
N PRO A 255 -1.71 15.72 2.79
CA PRO A 255 -1.68 16.77 1.78
C PRO A 255 -1.30 18.11 2.41
N GLN A 256 -0.53 18.92 1.69
CA GLN A 256 -0.28 20.30 2.14
C GLN A 256 -1.60 21.07 2.19
N ALA A 257 -1.76 21.90 3.23
CA ALA A 257 -2.92 22.79 3.33
C ALA A 257 -3.04 23.60 2.02
N ARG A 258 -4.23 23.60 1.43
CA ARG A 258 -4.49 24.51 0.30
C ARG A 258 -4.46 25.92 0.86
N VAL A 259 -3.47 26.70 0.47
CA VAL A 259 -3.45 28.13 0.76
C VAL A 259 -4.63 28.72 0.02
N SER A 260 -5.60 29.28 0.74
CA SER A 260 -6.74 29.95 0.12
C SER A 260 -6.26 31.25 -0.56
N VAL A 261 -6.91 31.64 -1.64
CA VAL A 261 -6.61 32.91 -2.33
C VAL A 261 -6.76 34.11 -1.39
N GLU A 262 -7.57 33.98 -0.35
CA GLU A 262 -7.78 34.97 0.70
C GLU A 262 -6.56 35.10 1.64
N GLU A 263 -5.86 34.00 1.97
CA GLU A 263 -4.63 34.04 2.77
C GLU A 263 -3.45 34.66 1.99
N LEU A 264 -3.41 34.49 0.67
CA LEU A 264 -2.45 35.17 -0.21
C LEU A 264 -2.74 36.69 -0.29
N GLY A 265 -4.00 37.10 -0.12
CA GLY A 265 -4.41 38.53 -0.08
C GLY A 265 -4.20 39.21 1.27
N ALA A 266 -4.16 38.45 2.37
CA ALA A 266 -4.00 39.00 3.72
C ALA A 266 -2.54 39.26 4.13
N GLY A 267 -1.57 38.71 3.37
CA GLY A 267 -0.13 38.88 3.63
C GLY A 267 0.48 40.22 3.15
N THR A 268 -0.31 41.11 2.55
CA THR A 268 0.16 42.41 2.05
C THR A 268 -0.46 43.60 2.78
N LYS A 269 -0.41 43.59 4.11
CA LYS A 269 -0.57 44.80 4.90
C LYS A 269 0.58 44.86 5.88
N THR A 270 1.61 45.60 5.50
CA THR A 270 2.34 46.58 6.28
C THR A 270 3.76 46.76 5.74
N ALA A 271 3.97 47.87 5.10
CA ALA A 271 5.04 48.80 5.44
C ALA A 271 4.84 50.01 4.55
N ASP A 272 4.55 51.16 5.17
CA ASP A 272 4.66 52.45 4.55
C ASP A 272 6.09 52.59 4.01
N ALA A 273 6.21 52.55 2.67
CA ALA A 273 7.39 52.98 1.96
C ALA A 273 6.95 54.04 0.96
N GLU A 274 7.57 55.22 1.09
CA GLU A 274 7.40 56.40 0.23
C GLU A 274 7.43 56.06 -1.27
N PRO A 275 6.70 56.78 -2.12
CA PRO A 275 6.65 56.50 -3.55
C PRO A 275 8.00 56.85 -4.20
N ALA A 276 8.74 55.84 -4.61
CA ALA A 276 9.86 56.04 -5.51
C ALA A 276 9.32 56.41 -6.91
N THR A 277 9.55 57.68 -7.30
CA THR A 277 9.30 58.22 -8.62
C THR A 277 10.30 57.61 -9.63
N GLY A 278 9.94 56.50 -10.26
CA GLY A 278 10.62 55.95 -11.41
C GLY A 278 9.61 55.69 -12.54
N PRO A 279 9.99 55.84 -13.82
CA PRO A 279 9.05 55.63 -14.92
C PRO A 279 8.56 54.17 -14.97
N PRO A 280 7.35 53.86 -15.44
CA PRO A 280 6.77 52.53 -15.43
C PRO A 280 7.61 51.57 -16.28
N MET A 281 8.06 50.46 -15.67
CA MET A 281 8.69 49.37 -16.41
C MET A 281 7.60 48.63 -17.21
N VAL A 282 7.67 48.81 -18.52
CA VAL A 282 6.84 48.03 -19.47
C VAL A 282 7.41 46.61 -19.54
N PHE A 283 6.64 45.62 -19.14
CA PHE A 283 6.99 44.22 -19.27
C PHE A 283 6.92 43.85 -20.75
N VAL A 284 8.06 43.82 -21.43
CA VAL A 284 8.18 43.32 -22.80
C VAL A 284 8.44 41.81 -22.74
N GLY A 285 7.60 41.00 -23.34
CA GLY A 285 7.77 39.56 -23.46
C GLY A 285 9.10 39.19 -24.16
N PRO A 286 9.47 37.89 -24.24
CA PRO A 286 10.75 37.47 -24.80
C PRO A 286 10.91 37.98 -26.21
N CYS A 287 12.08 38.62 -26.49
CA CYS A 287 12.42 39.14 -27.81
C CYS A 287 12.52 38.02 -28.84
N THR A 288 11.93 38.25 -30.01
CA THR A 288 12.04 37.33 -31.16
C THR A 288 12.64 38.12 -32.34
N PRO A 289 13.28 37.43 -33.32
CA PRO A 289 13.86 38.06 -34.52
C PRO A 289 12.86 38.89 -35.35
N SER A 290 11.55 38.64 -35.18
CA SER A 290 10.48 39.35 -35.86
C SER A 290 9.90 40.56 -35.09
N ALA A 291 10.26 40.71 -33.80
CA ALA A 291 9.78 41.81 -32.94
C ALA A 291 10.85 42.18 -31.89
N PRO A 292 11.93 42.87 -32.29
CA PRO A 292 13.02 43.29 -31.40
C PRO A 292 12.60 44.43 -30.46
N CYS A 293 12.98 44.39 -29.19
CA CYS A 293 12.67 45.42 -28.20
C CYS A 293 13.59 46.65 -28.26
N GLY A 294 14.75 46.51 -28.92
CA GLY A 294 15.72 47.60 -29.09
C GLY A 294 16.55 47.99 -27.85
N GLN A 295 16.37 47.28 -26.70
CA GLN A 295 16.98 47.63 -25.42
C GLN A 295 17.69 46.48 -24.70
N CYS A 296 17.79 45.29 -25.28
CA CYS A 296 18.51 44.18 -24.69
C CYS A 296 19.71 43.76 -25.53
N ASP A 297 20.68 43.09 -24.91
CA ASP A 297 21.92 42.68 -25.56
C ASP A 297 21.67 41.80 -26.82
N GLN A 298 20.66 40.97 -26.83
CA GLN A 298 20.24 40.17 -27.99
C GLN A 298 19.75 40.99 -29.17
N CYS A 299 19.20 42.20 -28.95
CA CYS A 299 18.78 43.10 -30.00
C CYS A 299 19.95 43.94 -30.54
N ALA A 300 21.01 44.14 -29.76
CA ALA A 300 22.25 44.81 -30.18
C ALA A 300 23.01 43.94 -31.18
N ASP A 301 23.12 42.61 -30.90
CA ASP A 301 23.79 41.66 -31.79
C ASP A 301 23.10 41.55 -33.19
N LEU A 302 21.75 41.60 -33.20
CA LEU A 302 20.98 41.57 -34.45
C LEU A 302 21.08 42.86 -35.30
N ALA A 303 21.52 43.96 -34.70
CA ALA A 303 21.75 45.21 -35.45
C ALA A 303 23.09 45.22 -36.15
N GLU A 304 24.11 44.56 -35.57
CA GLU A 304 25.45 44.44 -36.19
C GLU A 304 25.48 43.48 -37.39
N GLU A 305 24.65 42.43 -37.42
CA GLU A 305 24.55 41.50 -38.55
C GLU A 305 23.83 42.07 -39.79
N ARG A 306 23.22 43.27 -39.69
CA ARG A 306 22.49 43.90 -40.80
C ARG A 306 23.23 45.13 -41.41
N SER A 307 24.46 45.40 -40.95
CA SER A 307 25.34 46.43 -41.53
C SER A 307 26.40 45.75 -42.41
#